data_2f30e52b7f7785dc1f0e0b05e7a6e1b5
#
_entry.id   2f30e52b7f7785dc1f0e0b05e7a6e1b5
#
_cell.length_a   1.000
_cell.length_b   1.000
_cell.length_c   1.000
_cell.angle_alpha   90.00
_cell.angle_beta   90.00
_cell.angle_gamma   90.00
#
_symmetry.space_group_name_H-M   'P 1'
#
loop_
_entity.id
_entity.type
_entity.pdbx_description
1 polymer ?
#
loop_
_entity_poly.entity_id
_entity_poly.type
_entity_poly.pdbx_seq_one_letter_code
_entity_poly.pdbx_strand_id
1 'polypeptide(L)'
;MSADNHDMNYSAETFVVSGGRPAHEHDAPVNPPIVLSSTYRGVDAVNIEQDRVYARFSNPTWEGMEEVVAKLENATQPGLLFPSGMAAVAAVIDLVPVGSIVLIPKHAYMASVTLCKDLERRGIIELVRVDIEDTESVIAAMEDAASRTGVTPENVNYSAPKVLAWLESPTNPMLEVADLPALLSVARRLGIVTAVDNTFATPILQRPLDLGADVVVHSATKFLAGHSDVLLGMALTSNEELYKAMLHHRITNGAIPGPVEAWLGLRGLRTLALRVERAVQNAQVLAERLSEHPFVAEVRYPGLESDRGHEIAKKQMDGFGAILCVTLDTDAQGARNVVEALKLWTPATSLGGVESLVERRRRHGNEPDSIPESLLRLSVGIENVDDLYNDLVEAFKVVR
;
A
#
# COMPACT_ATOMS: atom_id res chain seq x y z
N MET A 1 5.89 -0.98 -27.98
CA MET A 1 4.75 -1.90 -27.78
C MET A 1 5.31 -3.31 -27.82
N SER A 2 5.35 -4.01 -26.69
CA SER A 2 5.74 -5.42 -26.64
C SER A 2 4.53 -6.26 -27.03
N ALA A 3 4.44 -6.69 -28.28
CA ALA A 3 3.22 -7.29 -28.83
C ALA A 3 2.99 -8.79 -28.51
N ASP A 4 3.90 -9.48 -27.80
CA ASP A 4 3.86 -10.95 -27.77
C ASP A 4 3.73 -11.62 -26.39
N ASN A 5 3.63 -10.87 -25.27
CA ASN A 5 3.54 -11.50 -23.94
C ASN A 5 2.17 -11.34 -23.23
N HIS A 6 1.15 -10.79 -23.89
CA HIS A 6 -0.12 -10.46 -23.23
C HIS A 6 -1.11 -11.62 -23.07
N ASP A 7 -0.93 -12.73 -23.76
CA ASP A 7 -1.93 -13.82 -23.81
C ASP A 7 -1.61 -15.05 -22.91
N MET A 8 -0.49 -15.06 -22.20
CA MET A 8 -0.17 -16.19 -21.31
C MET A 8 -0.55 -15.85 -19.87
N ASN A 9 -1.45 -16.63 -19.33
CA ASN A 9 -1.91 -16.50 -17.93
C ASN A 9 -0.86 -17.11 -16.98
N TYR A 10 0.28 -16.42 -16.83
CA TYR A 10 1.31 -16.84 -15.88
C TYR A 10 0.89 -16.53 -14.44
N SER A 11 1.36 -17.35 -13.49
CA SER A 11 1.28 -17.01 -12.07
C SER A 11 2.06 -15.73 -11.75
N ALA A 12 1.72 -15.08 -10.63
CA ALA A 12 2.36 -13.83 -10.20
C ALA A 12 3.88 -13.95 -10.09
N GLU A 13 4.38 -15.09 -9.57
CA GLU A 13 5.81 -15.38 -9.39
C GLU A 13 6.57 -15.42 -10.73
N THR A 14 5.94 -15.93 -11.77
CA THR A 14 6.52 -15.93 -13.13
C THR A 14 6.42 -14.55 -13.74
N PHE A 15 5.26 -13.89 -13.57
CA PHE A 15 5.00 -12.61 -14.22
C PHE A 15 5.90 -11.49 -13.68
N VAL A 16 6.18 -11.42 -12.38
CA VAL A 16 7.13 -10.43 -11.82
C VAL A 16 8.54 -10.54 -12.44
N VAL A 17 8.93 -11.72 -12.89
CA VAL A 17 10.22 -11.92 -13.56
C VAL A 17 10.17 -11.54 -15.04
N SER A 18 9.10 -11.86 -15.73
CA SER A 18 8.98 -11.73 -17.19
C SER A 18 8.37 -10.41 -17.68
N GLY A 19 7.45 -9.80 -16.92
CA GLY A 19 6.73 -8.59 -17.30
C GLY A 19 7.60 -7.34 -17.46
N GLY A 20 7.19 -6.35 -18.23
CA GLY A 20 7.93 -5.10 -18.45
C GLY A 20 9.33 -5.30 -19.06
N ARG A 21 9.55 -6.39 -19.80
CA ARG A 21 10.77 -6.67 -20.56
C ARG A 21 10.68 -6.06 -21.96
N PRO A 22 11.81 -5.72 -22.60
CA PRO A 22 11.84 -5.43 -24.03
C PRO A 22 11.27 -6.58 -24.87
N ALA A 23 10.88 -6.27 -26.12
CA ALA A 23 10.44 -7.27 -27.08
C ALA A 23 11.52 -8.36 -27.29
N HIS A 24 11.09 -9.59 -27.56
CA HIS A 24 11.97 -10.73 -27.82
C HIS A 24 12.54 -10.65 -29.25
N GLU A 25 13.51 -9.77 -29.45
CA GLU A 25 14.22 -9.57 -30.70
C GLU A 25 15.67 -10.00 -30.58
N HIS A 26 16.26 -10.36 -31.70
CA HIS A 26 17.70 -10.71 -31.73
C HIS A 26 18.52 -9.48 -31.30
N ASP A 27 19.49 -9.69 -30.39
CA ASP A 27 20.33 -8.63 -29.79
C ASP A 27 19.60 -7.61 -28.90
N ALA A 28 18.31 -7.78 -28.61
CA ALA A 28 17.61 -6.92 -27.65
C ALA A 28 18.16 -7.11 -26.22
N PRO A 29 18.30 -6.03 -25.43
CA PRO A 29 18.73 -6.15 -24.04
C PRO A 29 17.66 -6.86 -23.21
N VAL A 30 18.07 -7.66 -22.22
CA VAL A 30 17.13 -8.35 -21.32
C VAL A 30 16.37 -7.38 -20.41
N ASN A 31 16.99 -6.25 -20.03
CA ASN A 31 16.34 -5.22 -19.22
C ASN A 31 15.99 -3.98 -20.07
N PRO A 32 14.89 -3.26 -19.74
CA PRO A 32 14.56 -2.03 -20.44
C PRO A 32 15.63 -0.95 -20.20
N PRO A 33 15.89 -0.08 -21.16
CA PRO A 33 16.79 1.06 -20.99
C PRO A 33 16.17 2.13 -20.07
N ILE A 34 17.03 2.92 -19.44
CA ILE A 34 16.61 4.16 -18.74
C ILE A 34 16.62 5.30 -19.77
N VAL A 35 15.46 5.93 -19.97
CA VAL A 35 15.28 7.03 -20.92
C VAL A 35 15.30 8.36 -20.18
N LEU A 36 16.44 9.07 -20.26
CA LEU A 36 16.64 10.40 -19.67
C LEU A 36 16.35 11.47 -20.73
N SER A 37 15.07 11.70 -21.02
CA SER A 37 14.63 12.74 -21.94
C SER A 37 13.44 13.50 -21.39
N SER A 38 13.52 14.83 -21.39
CA SER A 38 12.40 15.70 -21.00
C SER A 38 11.42 15.96 -22.14
N THR A 39 11.84 15.79 -23.38
CA THR A 39 11.04 16.09 -24.58
C THR A 39 11.29 15.06 -25.68
N TYR A 40 10.36 14.95 -26.59
CA TYR A 40 10.38 13.99 -27.69
C TYR A 40 10.20 14.70 -29.02
N ARG A 41 10.76 14.13 -30.10
CA ARG A 41 10.63 14.68 -31.45
C ARG A 41 9.25 14.38 -32.00
N GLY A 42 8.60 15.39 -32.56
CA GLY A 42 7.31 15.27 -33.25
C GLY A 42 6.99 16.57 -33.95
N VAL A 43 6.28 16.48 -35.08
CA VAL A 43 5.82 17.65 -35.86
C VAL A 43 4.40 18.01 -35.46
N ASP A 44 3.54 17.00 -35.31
CA ASP A 44 2.16 17.15 -34.88
C ASP A 44 1.90 16.13 -33.76
N ALA A 45 1.52 16.58 -32.57
CA ALA A 45 1.01 15.72 -31.50
C ALA A 45 -0.53 15.70 -31.64
N VAL A 46 -1.05 14.65 -32.25
CA VAL A 46 -2.49 14.52 -32.48
C VAL A 46 -3.19 13.94 -31.24
N ASN A 47 -2.49 13.14 -30.45
CA ASN A 47 -3.04 12.51 -29.25
C ASN A 47 -1.96 12.38 -28.16
N ILE A 48 -2.07 13.19 -27.08
CA ILE A 48 -1.14 13.19 -25.95
C ILE A 48 -1.10 11.84 -25.23
N GLU A 49 -2.15 11.04 -25.31
CA GLU A 49 -2.22 9.70 -24.69
C GLU A 49 -1.45 8.64 -25.50
N GLN A 50 -1.29 8.84 -26.81
CA GLN A 50 -0.61 7.91 -27.71
C GLN A 50 0.79 8.39 -28.12
N ASP A 51 0.97 9.71 -28.24
CA ASP A 51 2.20 10.32 -28.70
C ASP A 51 3.04 10.81 -27.52
N ARG A 52 4.32 10.45 -27.49
CA ARG A 52 5.25 11.03 -26.52
C ARG A 52 5.62 12.44 -26.94
N VAL A 53 5.25 13.41 -26.13
CA VAL A 53 5.51 14.84 -26.40
C VAL A 53 6.49 15.40 -25.35
N TYR A 54 6.21 15.12 -24.09
CA TYR A 54 6.96 15.67 -22.95
C TYR A 54 6.95 14.69 -21.78
N ALA A 55 8.09 14.52 -21.09
CA ALA A 55 8.25 13.50 -20.07
C ALA A 55 7.28 13.62 -18.88
N ARG A 56 6.69 14.81 -18.63
CA ARG A 56 5.65 14.96 -17.60
C ARG A 56 4.36 14.18 -17.95
N PHE A 57 4.12 13.89 -19.22
CA PHE A 57 2.95 13.11 -19.65
C PHE A 57 3.24 11.61 -19.63
N SER A 58 4.38 11.19 -20.19
CA SER A 58 4.78 9.79 -20.27
C SER A 58 6.30 9.64 -20.40
N ASN A 59 6.84 8.51 -19.91
CA ASN A 59 8.22 8.13 -20.11
C ASN A 59 8.33 6.61 -20.25
N PRO A 60 9.01 6.08 -21.29
CA PRO A 60 9.14 4.64 -21.53
C PRO A 60 9.66 3.84 -20.32
N THR A 61 10.45 4.49 -19.44
CA THR A 61 11.00 3.83 -18.26
C THR A 61 9.94 3.54 -17.19
N TRP A 62 8.85 4.32 -17.15
CA TRP A 62 7.76 4.11 -16.19
C TRP A 62 6.86 2.95 -16.59
N GLU A 63 6.58 2.86 -17.90
CA GLU A 63 5.58 1.97 -18.48
C GLU A 63 5.77 0.51 -18.06
N GLY A 64 7.01 0.04 -18.00
CA GLY A 64 7.28 -1.34 -17.59
C GLY A 64 6.86 -1.65 -16.15
N MET A 65 7.01 -0.70 -15.22
CA MET A 65 6.54 -0.88 -13.84
C MET A 65 5.03 -0.70 -13.74
N GLU A 66 4.47 0.28 -14.46
CA GLU A 66 3.02 0.53 -14.52
C GLU A 66 2.27 -0.69 -15.05
N GLU A 67 2.78 -1.31 -16.12
CA GLU A 67 2.23 -2.54 -16.70
C GLU A 67 2.28 -3.72 -15.74
N VAL A 68 3.45 -3.96 -15.11
CA VAL A 68 3.62 -5.13 -14.24
C VAL A 68 2.71 -5.06 -13.02
N VAL A 69 2.65 -3.91 -12.34
CA VAL A 69 1.83 -3.81 -11.13
C VAL A 69 0.33 -3.78 -11.47
N ALA A 70 -0.07 -3.16 -12.60
CA ALA A 70 -1.45 -3.23 -13.07
C ALA A 70 -1.90 -4.68 -13.30
N LYS A 71 -1.05 -5.48 -13.95
CA LYS A 71 -1.36 -6.90 -14.19
C LYS A 71 -1.41 -7.71 -12.90
N LEU A 72 -0.53 -7.45 -11.93
CA LEU A 72 -0.54 -8.13 -10.62
C LEU A 72 -1.82 -7.85 -9.83
N GLU A 73 -2.36 -6.62 -9.91
CA GLU A 73 -3.63 -6.23 -9.28
C GLU A 73 -4.87 -6.54 -10.13
N ASN A 74 -4.70 -7.16 -11.32
CA ASN A 74 -5.78 -7.39 -12.30
C ASN A 74 -6.49 -6.10 -12.75
N ALA A 75 -5.79 -4.96 -12.76
CA ALA A 75 -6.32 -3.72 -13.30
C ALA A 75 -6.45 -3.80 -14.83
N THR A 76 -7.55 -3.27 -15.37
CA THR A 76 -7.78 -3.19 -16.82
C THR A 76 -7.24 -1.89 -17.42
N GLN A 77 -6.98 -0.88 -16.60
CA GLN A 77 -6.27 0.34 -17.01
C GLN A 77 -4.78 0.21 -16.67
N PRO A 78 -3.89 0.93 -17.37
CA PRO A 78 -2.48 1.02 -16.98
C PRO A 78 -2.31 1.52 -15.54
N GLY A 79 -1.28 1.09 -14.84
CA GLY A 79 -0.94 1.67 -13.54
C GLY A 79 -0.46 3.12 -13.70
N LEU A 80 -0.62 3.90 -12.65
CA LEU A 80 -0.10 5.26 -12.58
C LEU A 80 1.01 5.33 -11.53
N LEU A 81 2.24 5.56 -11.97
CA LEU A 81 3.40 5.68 -11.11
C LEU A 81 3.58 7.14 -10.64
N PHE A 82 3.90 7.32 -9.36
CA PHE A 82 4.08 8.60 -8.68
C PHE A 82 5.44 8.67 -7.96
N PRO A 83 5.96 9.87 -7.65
CA PRO A 83 7.28 10.04 -7.01
C PRO A 83 7.28 9.64 -5.52
N SER A 84 6.13 9.35 -4.94
CA SER A 84 5.99 8.86 -3.56
C SER A 84 4.61 8.24 -3.34
N GLY A 85 4.47 7.42 -2.29
CA GLY A 85 3.17 6.90 -1.86
C GLY A 85 2.18 8.03 -1.57
N MET A 86 2.62 9.10 -0.90
CA MET A 86 1.76 10.25 -0.62
C MET A 86 1.29 11.01 -1.86
N ALA A 87 2.07 11.04 -2.93
CA ALA A 87 1.62 11.60 -4.19
C ALA A 87 0.52 10.75 -4.84
N ALA A 88 0.58 9.42 -4.71
CA ALA A 88 -0.49 8.52 -5.14
C ALA A 88 -1.75 8.68 -4.27
N VAL A 89 -1.59 8.76 -2.94
CA VAL A 89 -2.68 9.04 -1.99
C VAL A 89 -3.37 10.37 -2.33
N ALA A 90 -2.60 11.44 -2.53
CA ALA A 90 -3.14 12.75 -2.88
C ALA A 90 -3.89 12.72 -4.22
N ALA A 91 -3.39 12.00 -5.22
CA ALA A 91 -4.05 11.89 -6.52
C ALA A 91 -5.45 11.25 -6.45
N VAL A 92 -5.71 10.44 -5.42
CA VAL A 92 -7.03 9.84 -5.18
C VAL A 92 -7.89 10.74 -4.29
N ILE A 93 -7.34 11.21 -3.16
CA ILE A 93 -8.12 12.02 -2.19
C ILE A 93 -8.50 13.38 -2.78
N ASP A 94 -7.64 14.00 -3.60
CA ASP A 94 -7.94 15.32 -4.20
C ASP A 94 -9.01 15.25 -5.32
N LEU A 95 -9.51 14.07 -5.68
CA LEU A 95 -10.64 13.94 -6.62
C LEU A 95 -11.97 14.42 -6.00
N VAL A 96 -12.08 14.43 -4.66
CA VAL A 96 -13.33 14.78 -4.00
C VAL A 96 -13.63 16.28 -4.12
N PRO A 97 -14.84 16.69 -4.56
CA PRO A 97 -15.25 18.09 -4.62
C PRO A 97 -15.51 18.66 -3.22
N VAL A 98 -15.62 19.98 -3.14
CA VAL A 98 -16.00 20.66 -1.89
C VAL A 98 -17.37 20.16 -1.39
N GLY A 99 -17.46 19.86 -0.10
CA GLY A 99 -18.66 19.34 0.56
C GLY A 99 -18.79 17.82 0.52
N SER A 100 -17.74 17.11 0.13
CA SER A 100 -17.70 15.65 0.14
C SER A 100 -17.44 15.08 1.54
N ILE A 101 -17.80 13.81 1.71
CA ILE A 101 -17.49 13.03 2.92
C ILE A 101 -16.39 12.01 2.59
N VAL A 102 -15.34 11.98 3.41
CA VAL A 102 -14.28 10.97 3.33
C VAL A 102 -14.30 10.11 4.58
N LEU A 103 -14.54 8.80 4.40
CA LEU A 103 -14.40 7.81 5.46
C LEU A 103 -12.98 7.27 5.45
N ILE A 104 -12.32 7.19 6.63
CA ILE A 104 -10.96 6.65 6.76
C ILE A 104 -10.82 5.90 8.09
N PRO A 105 -10.05 4.78 8.17
CA PRO A 105 -9.86 4.06 9.42
C PRO A 105 -9.27 4.94 10.54
N LYS A 106 -9.63 4.65 11.79
CA LYS A 106 -9.03 5.29 12.98
C LYS A 106 -7.51 5.10 13.01
N HIS A 107 -7.06 3.88 12.71
CA HIS A 107 -5.67 3.54 12.55
C HIS A 107 -5.39 3.33 11.06
N ALA A 108 -5.06 4.39 10.35
CA ALA A 108 -4.56 4.36 8.98
C ALA A 108 -3.21 5.07 8.93
N TYR A 109 -2.50 4.92 7.83
CA TYR A 109 -1.22 5.62 7.65
C TYR A 109 -1.36 7.12 7.99
N MET A 110 -0.58 7.55 8.97
CA MET A 110 -0.73 8.86 9.62
C MET A 110 -0.71 10.03 8.64
N ALA A 111 0.10 9.96 7.55
CA ALA A 111 0.17 11.06 6.60
C ALA A 111 -1.11 11.16 5.74
N SER A 112 -1.77 10.04 5.43
CA SER A 112 -3.08 10.03 4.75
C SER A 112 -4.14 10.68 5.63
N VAL A 113 -4.14 10.34 6.92
CA VAL A 113 -5.03 10.98 7.92
C VAL A 113 -4.74 12.48 8.05
N THR A 114 -3.47 12.88 8.05
CA THR A 114 -3.06 14.28 8.13
C THR A 114 -3.54 15.07 6.92
N LEU A 115 -3.41 14.50 5.72
CA LEU A 115 -3.93 15.11 4.49
C LEU A 115 -5.45 15.34 4.58
N CYS A 116 -6.22 14.32 5.02
CA CYS A 116 -7.66 14.46 5.20
C CYS A 116 -8.03 15.52 6.25
N LYS A 117 -7.32 15.56 7.39
CA LYS A 117 -7.52 16.61 8.41
C LYS A 117 -7.22 18.01 7.89
N ASP A 118 -6.22 18.16 7.02
CA ASP A 118 -5.92 19.46 6.40
C ASP A 118 -7.00 19.88 5.40
N LEU A 119 -7.59 18.95 4.66
CA LEU A 119 -8.74 19.22 3.78
C LEU A 119 -9.99 19.57 4.60
N GLU A 120 -10.25 18.88 5.69
CA GLU A 120 -11.35 19.18 6.62
C GLU A 120 -11.19 20.57 7.23
N ARG A 121 -10.01 20.92 7.75
CA ARG A 121 -9.70 22.25 8.30
C ARG A 121 -9.91 23.37 7.28
N ARG A 122 -9.68 23.08 5.99
CA ARG A 122 -9.94 24.02 4.89
C ARG A 122 -11.40 24.06 4.45
N GLY A 123 -12.27 23.26 5.06
CA GLY A 123 -13.70 23.18 4.73
C GLY A 123 -13.99 22.50 3.38
N ILE A 124 -13.06 21.67 2.88
CA ILE A 124 -13.23 20.94 1.61
C ILE A 124 -14.03 19.67 1.82
N ILE A 125 -13.74 18.91 2.88
CA ILE A 125 -14.40 17.65 3.21
C ILE A 125 -14.94 17.66 4.63
N GLU A 126 -15.83 16.73 4.90
CA GLU A 126 -16.10 16.19 6.24
C GLU A 126 -15.33 14.88 6.39
N LEU A 127 -14.57 14.74 7.48
CA LEU A 127 -13.78 13.54 7.75
C LEU A 127 -14.48 12.63 8.75
N VAL A 128 -14.83 11.43 8.35
CA VAL A 128 -15.44 10.41 9.21
C VAL A 128 -14.40 9.33 9.53
N ARG A 129 -14.06 9.19 10.82
CA ARG A 129 -13.12 8.17 11.30
C ARG A 129 -13.87 6.92 11.73
N VAL A 130 -13.55 5.79 11.11
CA VAL A 130 -14.24 4.50 11.33
C VAL A 130 -13.35 3.47 12.00
N ASP A 131 -13.95 2.60 12.80
CA ASP A 131 -13.30 1.42 13.35
C ASP A 131 -13.40 0.31 12.30
N ILE A 132 -12.29 0.02 11.62
CA ILE A 132 -12.32 -0.84 10.45
C ILE A 132 -12.56 -2.33 10.78
N GLU A 133 -12.31 -2.75 12.02
CA GLU A 133 -12.61 -4.10 12.51
C GLU A 133 -14.12 -4.29 12.79
N ASP A 134 -14.87 -3.20 12.99
CA ASP A 134 -16.31 -3.21 13.18
C ASP A 134 -17.04 -2.97 11.84
N THR A 135 -17.20 -4.04 11.07
CA THR A 135 -17.81 -3.99 9.74
C THR A 135 -19.21 -3.36 9.75
N GLU A 136 -20.04 -3.63 10.79
CA GLU A 136 -21.40 -3.08 10.88
C GLU A 136 -21.36 -1.57 11.11
N SER A 137 -20.47 -1.09 11.97
CA SER A 137 -20.26 0.34 12.21
C SER A 137 -19.77 1.07 10.95
N VAL A 138 -18.88 0.46 10.18
CA VAL A 138 -18.40 1.03 8.90
C VAL A 138 -19.55 1.11 7.89
N ILE A 139 -20.36 0.06 7.78
CA ILE A 139 -21.54 0.03 6.89
C ILE A 139 -22.51 1.15 7.29
N ALA A 140 -22.83 1.28 8.57
CA ALA A 140 -23.73 2.34 9.04
C ALA A 140 -23.19 3.75 8.70
N ALA A 141 -21.87 3.97 8.83
CA ALA A 141 -21.24 5.23 8.44
C ALA A 141 -21.30 5.48 6.92
N MET A 142 -21.15 4.44 6.09
CA MET A 142 -21.33 4.53 4.64
C MET A 142 -22.77 4.88 4.26
N GLU A 143 -23.76 4.25 4.90
CA GLU A 143 -25.18 4.52 4.67
C GLU A 143 -25.57 5.96 5.07
N ASP A 144 -25.07 6.45 6.20
CA ASP A 144 -25.26 7.84 6.62
C ASP A 144 -24.64 8.81 5.59
N ALA A 145 -23.39 8.59 5.19
CA ALA A 145 -22.70 9.41 4.21
C ALA A 145 -23.42 9.46 2.86
N ALA A 146 -23.89 8.31 2.36
CA ALA A 146 -24.65 8.23 1.12
C ALA A 146 -25.99 8.97 1.22
N SER A 147 -26.72 8.79 2.33
CA SER A 147 -28.01 9.47 2.60
C SER A 147 -27.84 10.99 2.62
N ARG A 148 -26.81 11.50 3.30
CA ARG A 148 -26.56 12.95 3.46
C ARG A 148 -26.09 13.62 2.18
N THR A 149 -25.37 12.93 1.32
CA THR A 149 -24.85 13.44 0.05
C THR A 149 -25.80 13.19 -1.13
N GLY A 150 -26.75 12.28 -0.96
CA GLY A 150 -27.67 11.85 -2.02
C GLY A 150 -26.98 11.08 -3.14
N VAL A 151 -25.82 10.48 -2.88
CA VAL A 151 -25.14 9.64 -3.86
C VAL A 151 -25.85 8.29 -4.00
N THR A 152 -25.93 7.80 -5.23
CA THR A 152 -26.50 6.49 -5.58
C THR A 152 -25.68 5.88 -6.73
N PRO A 153 -25.84 4.58 -7.01
CA PRO A 153 -25.17 3.96 -8.15
C PRO A 153 -25.45 4.61 -9.50
N GLU A 154 -26.64 5.24 -9.66
CA GLU A 154 -27.07 5.87 -10.92
C GLU A 154 -26.50 7.29 -11.08
N ASN A 155 -26.03 7.93 -10.01
CA ASN A 155 -25.53 9.31 -10.06
C ASN A 155 -24.09 9.46 -9.57
N VAL A 156 -23.38 8.36 -9.32
CA VAL A 156 -21.98 8.41 -8.91
C VAL A 156 -21.14 9.08 -9.98
N ASN A 157 -20.29 10.04 -9.57
CA ASN A 157 -19.33 10.68 -10.44
C ASN A 157 -17.93 10.20 -10.02
N TYR A 158 -17.34 9.31 -10.79
CA TYR A 158 -16.04 8.74 -10.50
C TYR A 158 -14.90 9.76 -10.56
N SER A 159 -14.99 10.78 -11.39
CA SER A 159 -13.98 11.83 -11.47
C SER A 159 -14.09 12.92 -10.39
N ALA A 160 -15.21 12.96 -9.66
CA ALA A 160 -15.46 13.90 -8.57
C ALA A 160 -16.43 13.28 -7.53
N PRO A 161 -16.00 12.24 -6.79
CA PRO A 161 -16.87 11.49 -5.89
C PRO A 161 -17.30 12.31 -4.68
N LYS A 162 -18.60 12.35 -4.39
CA LYS A 162 -19.15 13.02 -3.21
C LYS A 162 -18.89 12.25 -1.91
N VAL A 163 -18.68 10.94 -2.01
CA VAL A 163 -18.28 10.08 -0.88
C VAL A 163 -17.12 9.22 -1.34
N LEU A 164 -16.03 9.27 -0.59
CA LEU A 164 -14.87 8.40 -0.77
C LEU A 164 -14.67 7.55 0.49
N ALA A 165 -14.71 6.24 0.36
CA ALA A 165 -14.29 5.33 1.41
C ALA A 165 -12.83 4.94 1.19
N TRP A 166 -11.92 5.55 1.96
CA TRP A 166 -10.52 5.14 2.03
C TRP A 166 -10.38 4.00 3.01
N LEU A 167 -10.02 2.83 2.53
CA LEU A 167 -9.81 1.62 3.32
C LEU A 167 -8.31 1.30 3.35
N GLU A 168 -7.84 0.75 4.45
CA GLU A 168 -6.48 0.25 4.60
C GLU A 168 -6.56 -1.09 5.34
N SER A 169 -6.09 -2.18 4.72
CA SER A 169 -6.22 -3.52 5.28
C SER A 169 -5.06 -4.43 4.83
N PRO A 170 -4.23 -4.90 5.80
CA PRO A 170 -4.21 -4.54 7.22
C PRO A 170 -3.78 -3.09 7.48
N THR A 171 -4.24 -2.50 8.60
CA THR A 171 -3.96 -1.09 8.94
C THR A 171 -2.56 -0.88 9.52
N ASN A 172 -2.02 0.33 9.34
CA ASN A 172 -0.75 0.74 9.94
C ASN A 172 -0.99 1.72 11.11
N PRO A 173 -0.62 1.41 12.37
CA PRO A 173 0.24 0.27 12.73
C PRO A 173 -0.50 -0.93 13.32
N MET A 174 -1.79 -0.87 13.58
CA MET A 174 -2.49 -1.82 14.47
C MET A 174 -2.80 -3.17 13.81
N LEU A 175 -2.56 -3.33 12.50
CA LEU A 175 -2.81 -4.54 11.71
C LEU A 175 -4.27 -5.00 11.75
N GLU A 176 -5.19 -4.06 11.91
CA GLU A 176 -6.62 -4.30 11.83
C GLU A 176 -7.00 -4.74 10.42
N VAL A 177 -7.83 -5.75 10.30
CA VAL A 177 -8.25 -6.33 9.02
C VAL A 177 -9.70 -5.96 8.73
N ALA A 178 -9.92 -5.25 7.62
CA ALA A 178 -11.26 -4.94 7.12
C ALA A 178 -11.88 -6.16 6.43
N ASP A 179 -13.19 -6.37 6.57
CA ASP A 179 -13.94 -7.27 5.69
C ASP A 179 -14.16 -6.58 4.33
N LEU A 180 -13.13 -6.61 3.48
CA LEU A 180 -13.16 -5.93 2.18
C LEU A 180 -14.31 -6.40 1.30
N PRO A 181 -14.60 -7.72 1.14
CA PRO A 181 -15.74 -8.17 0.33
C PRO A 181 -17.07 -7.56 0.78
N ALA A 182 -17.34 -7.54 2.08
CA ALA A 182 -18.59 -6.97 2.62
C ALA A 182 -18.65 -5.45 2.40
N LEU A 183 -17.60 -4.72 2.77
CA LEU A 183 -17.54 -3.25 2.67
C LEU A 183 -17.62 -2.78 1.22
N LEU A 184 -16.87 -3.41 0.30
CA LEU A 184 -16.86 -3.04 -1.12
C LEU A 184 -18.19 -3.34 -1.80
N SER A 185 -18.86 -4.44 -1.42
CA SER A 185 -20.19 -4.76 -1.91
C SER A 185 -21.22 -3.70 -1.49
N VAL A 186 -21.17 -3.24 -0.23
CA VAL A 186 -22.07 -2.20 0.27
C VAL A 186 -21.75 -0.85 -0.38
N ALA A 187 -20.48 -0.46 -0.48
CA ALA A 187 -20.06 0.77 -1.14
C ALA A 187 -20.60 0.86 -2.58
N ARG A 188 -20.45 -0.23 -3.35
CA ARG A 188 -20.99 -0.30 -4.71
C ARG A 188 -22.52 -0.14 -4.74
N ARG A 189 -23.26 -0.78 -3.84
CA ARG A 189 -24.72 -0.65 -3.74
C ARG A 189 -25.17 0.77 -3.41
N LEU A 190 -24.34 1.54 -2.69
CA LEU A 190 -24.61 2.91 -2.29
C LEU A 190 -24.09 3.97 -3.29
N GLY A 191 -23.30 3.58 -4.29
CA GLY A 191 -22.63 4.51 -5.21
C GLY A 191 -21.46 5.27 -4.57
N ILE A 192 -20.81 4.67 -3.57
CA ILE A 192 -19.63 5.21 -2.89
C ILE A 192 -18.38 4.73 -3.63
N VAL A 193 -17.50 5.65 -3.97
CA VAL A 193 -16.18 5.33 -4.54
C VAL A 193 -15.25 4.83 -3.44
N THR A 194 -14.54 3.76 -3.72
CA THR A 194 -13.65 3.10 -2.77
C THR A 194 -12.19 3.18 -3.22
N ALA A 195 -11.29 3.43 -2.27
CA ALA A 195 -9.85 3.30 -2.46
C ALA A 195 -9.28 2.42 -1.36
N VAL A 196 -8.46 1.44 -1.74
CA VAL A 196 -7.81 0.52 -0.79
C VAL A 196 -6.30 0.73 -0.84
N ASP A 197 -5.71 1.12 0.29
CA ASP A 197 -4.25 1.07 0.46
C ASP A 197 -3.84 -0.38 0.72
N ASN A 198 -3.24 -1.01 -0.29
CA ASN A 198 -2.82 -2.41 -0.29
C ASN A 198 -1.31 -2.58 -0.03
N THR A 199 -0.67 -1.55 0.52
CA THR A 199 0.79 -1.50 0.71
C THR A 199 1.31 -2.65 1.57
N PHE A 200 0.61 -3.02 2.66
CA PHE A 200 1.07 -4.07 3.58
C PHE A 200 0.89 -5.47 3.00
N ALA A 201 -0.22 -5.71 2.32
CA ALA A 201 -0.51 -7.03 1.74
C ALA A 201 0.25 -7.29 0.44
N THR A 202 0.48 -6.28 -0.38
CA THR A 202 1.00 -6.41 -1.76
C THR A 202 0.04 -7.16 -2.69
N PRO A 203 0.16 -7.06 -4.01
CA PRO A 203 -0.68 -7.82 -4.94
C PRO A 203 -0.37 -9.34 -4.94
N ILE A 204 0.68 -9.76 -4.25
CA ILE A 204 0.98 -11.19 -4.06
C ILE A 204 0.03 -11.83 -3.05
N LEU A 205 -0.39 -11.09 -2.02
CA LEU A 205 -1.20 -11.64 -0.93
C LEU A 205 -2.67 -11.19 -0.97
N GLN A 206 -2.97 -10.05 -1.59
CA GLN A 206 -4.33 -9.50 -1.66
C GLN A 206 -4.49 -8.66 -2.92
N ARG A 207 -5.62 -8.82 -3.61
CA ARG A 207 -5.96 -8.06 -4.82
C ARG A 207 -7.33 -7.39 -4.65
N PRO A 208 -7.37 -6.17 -4.08
CA PRO A 208 -8.65 -5.51 -3.79
C PRO A 208 -9.50 -5.20 -5.03
N LEU A 209 -8.91 -5.03 -6.22
CA LEU A 209 -9.69 -4.87 -7.45
C LEU A 209 -10.53 -6.12 -7.75
N ASP A 210 -10.02 -7.33 -7.48
CA ASP A 210 -10.78 -8.58 -7.63
C ASP A 210 -11.96 -8.65 -6.64
N LEU A 211 -11.81 -8.01 -5.48
CA LEU A 211 -12.86 -7.93 -4.45
C LEU A 211 -13.87 -6.80 -4.73
N GLY A 212 -13.59 -5.96 -5.73
CA GLY A 212 -14.50 -4.92 -6.18
C GLY A 212 -14.16 -3.50 -5.75
N ALA A 213 -12.93 -3.23 -5.30
CA ALA A 213 -12.44 -1.88 -5.08
C ALA A 213 -12.40 -1.07 -6.39
N ASP A 214 -12.64 0.24 -6.31
CA ASP A 214 -12.55 1.13 -7.47
C ASP A 214 -11.09 1.56 -7.73
N VAL A 215 -10.33 1.80 -6.66
CA VAL A 215 -8.91 2.19 -6.72
C VAL A 215 -8.10 1.37 -5.72
N VAL A 216 -6.90 0.97 -6.13
CA VAL A 216 -5.87 0.43 -5.24
C VAL A 216 -4.67 1.38 -5.22
N VAL A 217 -4.14 1.65 -4.02
CA VAL A 217 -2.97 2.48 -3.83
C VAL A 217 -1.86 1.66 -3.18
N HIS A 218 -0.62 1.87 -3.64
CA HIS A 218 0.58 1.34 -3.01
C HIS A 218 1.60 2.44 -2.74
N SER A 219 2.17 2.44 -1.57
CA SER A 219 3.51 2.98 -1.40
C SER A 219 4.50 1.99 -2.02
N ALA A 220 4.83 2.18 -3.30
CA ALA A 220 5.76 1.30 -4.01
C ALA A 220 7.18 1.33 -3.44
N THR A 221 7.51 2.35 -2.63
CA THR A 221 8.68 2.46 -1.76
C THR A 221 8.91 1.22 -0.89
N LYS A 222 7.81 0.52 -0.51
CA LYS A 222 7.79 -0.58 0.45
C LYS A 222 8.14 -1.90 -0.25
N PHE A 223 7.33 -2.92 -0.05
CA PHE A 223 7.56 -4.26 -0.60
C PHE A 223 7.80 -4.30 -2.11
N LEU A 224 7.13 -3.44 -2.90
CA LEU A 224 7.26 -3.47 -4.36
C LEU A 224 8.70 -3.20 -4.80
N ALA A 225 9.32 -2.11 -4.36
CA ALA A 225 10.74 -1.84 -4.60
C ALA A 225 11.64 -2.70 -3.70
N GLY A 226 11.35 -2.78 -2.40
CA GLY A 226 11.85 -3.76 -1.45
C GLY A 226 13.33 -3.68 -1.06
N HIS A 227 14.04 -2.59 -1.33
CA HIS A 227 15.48 -2.46 -1.08
C HIS A 227 15.86 -1.16 -0.37
N SER A 228 14.90 -0.42 0.19
CA SER A 228 15.11 0.80 0.97
C SER A 228 15.91 1.91 0.25
N ASP A 229 15.87 1.92 -1.09
CA ASP A 229 16.71 2.76 -1.96
C ASP A 229 15.92 3.74 -2.83
N VAL A 230 14.57 3.64 -2.88
CA VAL A 230 13.72 4.53 -3.70
C VAL A 230 12.46 4.97 -2.97
N LEU A 231 11.92 6.12 -3.38
CA LEU A 231 10.58 6.58 -3.04
C LEU A 231 9.70 6.51 -4.30
N LEU A 232 8.60 5.75 -4.24
CA LEU A 232 7.63 5.62 -5.32
C LEU A 232 6.23 5.39 -4.75
N GLY A 233 5.21 5.76 -5.53
CA GLY A 233 3.82 5.43 -5.27
C GLY A 233 3.14 4.90 -6.51
N MET A 234 2.05 4.16 -6.34
CA MET A 234 1.22 3.70 -7.46
C MET A 234 -0.26 3.82 -7.12
N ALA A 235 -1.06 4.17 -8.13
CA ALA A 235 -2.51 4.07 -8.11
C ALA A 235 -2.97 3.23 -9.30
N LEU A 236 -3.93 2.33 -9.04
CA LEU A 236 -4.44 1.36 -10.00
C LEU A 236 -5.95 1.35 -9.98
N THR A 237 -6.57 1.18 -11.12
CA THR A 237 -8.02 1.10 -11.25
C THR A 237 -8.40 0.34 -12.52
N SER A 238 -9.61 -0.22 -12.52
CA SER A 238 -10.23 -0.75 -13.75
C SER A 238 -11.26 0.24 -14.36
N ASN A 239 -11.50 1.37 -13.71
CA ASN A 239 -12.44 2.39 -14.16
C ASN A 239 -11.73 3.47 -14.98
N GLU A 240 -12.17 3.67 -16.22
CA GLU A 240 -11.54 4.62 -17.15
C GLU A 240 -11.67 6.09 -16.71
N GLU A 241 -12.78 6.48 -16.07
CA GLU A 241 -12.98 7.84 -15.58
C GLU A 241 -12.04 8.16 -14.43
N LEU A 242 -11.89 7.24 -13.46
CA LEU A 242 -10.93 7.35 -12.37
C LEU A 242 -9.49 7.40 -12.90
N TYR A 243 -9.15 6.53 -13.86
CA TYR A 243 -7.83 6.55 -14.48
C TYR A 243 -7.51 7.93 -15.08
N LYS A 244 -8.42 8.47 -15.90
CA LYS A 244 -8.25 9.79 -16.54
C LYS A 244 -8.14 10.92 -15.53
N ALA A 245 -8.94 10.88 -14.48
CA ALA A 245 -8.91 11.89 -13.41
C ALA A 245 -7.59 11.87 -12.63
N MET A 246 -7.10 10.69 -12.24
CA MET A 246 -5.82 10.54 -11.55
C MET A 246 -4.63 10.86 -12.47
N LEU A 247 -4.68 10.49 -13.75
CA LEU A 247 -3.68 10.87 -14.74
C LEU A 247 -3.63 12.38 -14.93
N HIS A 248 -4.79 13.03 -15.05
CA HIS A 248 -4.89 14.50 -15.12
C HIS A 248 -4.26 15.15 -13.88
N HIS A 249 -4.56 14.65 -12.67
CA HIS A 249 -3.96 15.12 -11.43
C HIS A 249 -2.42 14.97 -11.48
N ARG A 250 -1.89 13.80 -11.87
CA ARG A 250 -0.42 13.57 -12.00
C ARG A 250 0.23 14.60 -12.93
N ILE A 251 -0.36 14.83 -14.09
CA ILE A 251 0.16 15.73 -15.12
C ILE A 251 0.12 17.19 -14.65
N THR A 252 -1.01 17.65 -14.11
CA THR A 252 -1.23 19.06 -13.76
C THR A 252 -0.47 19.46 -12.50
N ASN A 253 -0.40 18.59 -11.51
CA ASN A 253 0.35 18.82 -10.27
C ASN A 253 1.85 18.49 -10.43
N GLY A 254 2.25 17.91 -11.56
CA GLY A 254 3.65 17.58 -11.83
C GLY A 254 4.20 16.45 -10.95
N ALA A 255 3.34 15.62 -10.36
CA ALA A 255 3.71 14.53 -9.47
C ALA A 255 4.21 13.30 -10.26
N ILE A 256 5.32 13.45 -10.97
CA ILE A 256 5.91 12.43 -11.83
C ILE A 256 7.12 11.75 -11.17
N PRO A 257 7.33 10.43 -11.34
CA PRO A 257 8.52 9.74 -10.82
C PRO A 257 9.77 10.07 -11.64
N GLY A 258 10.93 9.91 -11.02
CA GLY A 258 12.18 9.89 -11.76
C GLY A 258 12.35 8.58 -12.53
N PRO A 259 12.98 8.60 -13.73
CA PRO A 259 13.15 7.38 -14.53
C PRO A 259 14.12 6.38 -13.88
N VAL A 260 15.11 6.82 -13.10
CA VAL A 260 16.02 5.92 -12.37
C VAL A 260 15.27 5.20 -11.25
N GLU A 261 14.46 5.92 -10.48
CA GLU A 261 13.63 5.37 -9.42
C GLU A 261 12.61 4.37 -9.98
N ALA A 262 11.96 4.68 -11.10
CA ALA A 262 11.03 3.76 -11.76
C ALA A 262 11.74 2.48 -12.24
N TRP A 263 12.95 2.60 -12.78
CA TRP A 263 13.76 1.45 -13.20
C TRP A 263 14.19 0.58 -12.00
N LEU A 264 14.62 1.20 -10.89
CA LEU A 264 14.94 0.51 -9.65
C LEU A 264 13.71 -0.19 -9.06
N GLY A 265 12.56 0.47 -9.08
CA GLY A 265 11.28 -0.14 -8.68
C GLY A 265 10.94 -1.37 -9.50
N LEU A 266 11.03 -1.30 -10.83
CA LEU A 266 10.84 -2.45 -11.72
C LEU A 266 11.85 -3.57 -11.44
N ARG A 267 13.12 -3.21 -11.18
CA ARG A 267 14.15 -4.18 -10.78
C ARG A 267 13.78 -4.86 -9.47
N GLY A 268 13.27 -4.12 -8.49
CA GLY A 268 12.80 -4.66 -7.21
C GLY A 268 11.65 -5.66 -7.37
N LEU A 269 10.72 -5.41 -8.28
CA LEU A 269 9.61 -6.32 -8.57
C LEU A 269 10.08 -7.72 -9.01
N ARG A 270 11.25 -7.84 -9.66
CA ARG A 270 11.77 -9.14 -10.12
C ARG A 270 11.93 -10.18 -9.01
N THR A 271 12.08 -9.75 -7.77
CA THR A 271 12.21 -10.62 -6.60
C THR A 271 11.08 -10.45 -5.60
N LEU A 272 10.00 -9.77 -5.97
CA LEU A 272 8.89 -9.48 -5.06
C LEU A 272 8.31 -10.75 -4.43
N ALA A 273 7.95 -11.74 -5.24
CA ALA A 273 7.36 -12.98 -4.76
C ALA A 273 8.28 -13.72 -3.76
N LEU A 274 9.57 -13.87 -4.11
CA LEU A 274 10.57 -14.52 -3.23
C LEU A 274 10.73 -13.77 -1.90
N ARG A 275 10.78 -12.45 -1.93
CA ARG A 275 10.95 -11.63 -0.73
C ARG A 275 9.73 -11.68 0.16
N VAL A 276 8.54 -11.54 -0.43
CA VAL A 276 7.27 -11.58 0.31
C VAL A 276 7.07 -12.95 0.94
N GLU A 277 7.26 -14.02 0.18
CA GLU A 277 7.13 -15.39 0.68
C GLU A 277 8.07 -15.65 1.88
N ARG A 278 9.35 -15.32 1.75
CA ARG A 278 10.32 -15.51 2.83
C ARG A 278 9.98 -14.64 4.05
N ALA A 279 9.64 -13.37 3.85
CA ALA A 279 9.32 -12.46 4.93
C ALA A 279 8.03 -12.89 5.68
N VAL A 280 7.01 -13.39 4.97
CA VAL A 280 5.78 -13.94 5.56
C VAL A 280 6.07 -15.19 6.39
N GLN A 281 6.89 -16.12 5.88
CA GLN A 281 7.32 -17.30 6.62
C GLN A 281 8.05 -16.92 7.91
N ASN A 282 8.98 -15.97 7.83
CA ASN A 282 9.70 -15.47 9.00
C ASN A 282 8.74 -14.80 10.00
N ALA A 283 7.79 -13.99 9.50
CA ALA A 283 6.81 -13.29 10.33
C ALA A 283 5.92 -14.28 11.10
N GLN A 284 5.44 -15.33 10.46
CA GLN A 284 4.63 -16.37 11.10
C GLN A 284 5.39 -17.01 12.27
N VAL A 285 6.61 -17.46 12.04
CA VAL A 285 7.44 -18.10 13.08
C VAL A 285 7.75 -17.14 14.23
N LEU A 286 8.04 -15.88 13.93
CA LEU A 286 8.30 -14.86 14.94
C LEU A 286 7.04 -14.55 15.75
N ALA A 287 5.88 -14.43 15.12
CA ALA A 287 4.62 -14.17 15.79
C ALA A 287 4.27 -15.28 16.79
N GLU A 288 4.38 -16.55 16.37
CA GLU A 288 4.15 -17.72 17.22
C GLU A 288 5.08 -17.74 18.43
N ARG A 289 6.40 -17.60 18.21
CA ARG A 289 7.38 -17.62 19.30
C ARG A 289 7.26 -16.44 20.25
N LEU A 290 6.97 -15.24 19.72
CA LEU A 290 6.83 -14.03 20.55
C LEU A 290 5.53 -14.04 21.36
N SER A 291 4.46 -14.64 20.85
CA SER A 291 3.20 -14.76 21.61
C SER A 291 3.32 -15.61 22.88
N GLU A 292 4.30 -16.51 22.92
CA GLU A 292 4.60 -17.35 24.08
C GLU A 292 5.67 -16.74 25.02
N HIS A 293 6.29 -15.61 24.62
CA HIS A 293 7.40 -15.05 25.38
C HIS A 293 6.90 -14.21 26.58
N PRO A 294 7.36 -14.47 27.81
CA PRO A 294 6.83 -13.86 29.03
C PRO A 294 7.04 -12.34 29.16
N PHE A 295 7.85 -11.73 28.32
CA PHE A 295 8.05 -10.27 28.25
C PHE A 295 7.16 -9.59 27.19
N VAL A 296 6.35 -10.35 26.49
CA VAL A 296 5.43 -9.87 25.46
C VAL A 296 4.01 -9.92 26.00
N ALA A 297 3.36 -8.76 26.06
CA ALA A 297 1.99 -8.64 26.54
C ALA A 297 0.97 -9.00 25.44
N GLU A 298 1.26 -8.63 24.18
CA GLU A 298 0.39 -8.89 23.04
C GLU A 298 1.20 -8.94 21.75
N VAL A 299 0.83 -9.86 20.85
CA VAL A 299 1.27 -9.86 19.45
C VAL A 299 0.04 -9.66 18.57
N ARG A 300 0.05 -8.61 17.76
CA ARG A 300 -0.93 -8.40 16.68
C ARG A 300 -0.32 -8.88 15.37
N TYR A 301 -0.91 -9.90 14.78
CA TYR A 301 -0.55 -10.47 13.50
C TYR A 301 -1.70 -11.33 12.97
N PRO A 302 -2.28 -11.01 11.80
CA PRO A 302 -3.44 -11.73 11.27
C PRO A 302 -3.21 -13.24 11.04
N GLY A 303 -1.95 -13.70 11.01
CA GLY A 303 -1.59 -15.12 10.90
C GLY A 303 -1.74 -15.93 12.19
N LEU A 304 -1.93 -15.30 13.35
CA LEU A 304 -2.24 -16.00 14.59
C LEU A 304 -3.73 -16.27 14.70
N GLU A 305 -4.13 -17.50 15.04
CA GLU A 305 -5.56 -17.86 15.25
C GLU A 305 -6.22 -17.02 16.37
N SER A 306 -5.43 -16.51 17.29
CA SER A 306 -5.88 -15.62 18.38
C SER A 306 -6.06 -14.16 17.96
N ASP A 307 -5.57 -13.74 16.77
CA ASP A 307 -5.76 -12.38 16.29
C ASP A 307 -7.21 -12.16 15.83
N ARG A 308 -7.76 -11.00 16.17
CA ARG A 308 -9.17 -10.66 15.87
C ARG A 308 -9.47 -10.64 14.37
N GLY A 309 -8.47 -10.31 13.55
CA GLY A 309 -8.59 -10.25 12.09
C GLY A 309 -8.35 -11.58 11.38
N HIS A 310 -7.94 -12.64 12.10
CA HIS A 310 -7.50 -13.91 11.49
C HIS A 310 -8.51 -14.51 10.51
N GLU A 311 -9.74 -14.69 10.95
CA GLU A 311 -10.78 -15.35 10.16
C GLU A 311 -11.19 -14.54 8.91
N ILE A 312 -11.10 -13.21 8.98
CA ILE A 312 -11.34 -12.33 7.83
C ILE A 312 -10.14 -12.40 6.87
N ALA A 313 -8.92 -12.24 7.38
CA ALA A 313 -7.71 -12.34 6.57
C ALA A 313 -7.60 -13.66 5.82
N LYS A 314 -7.87 -14.78 6.50
CA LYS A 314 -7.86 -16.13 5.92
C LYS A 314 -8.82 -16.32 4.75
N LYS A 315 -9.91 -15.57 4.69
CA LYS A 315 -10.91 -15.65 3.61
C LYS A 315 -10.55 -14.82 2.38
N GLN A 316 -9.82 -13.72 2.56
CA GLN A 316 -9.61 -12.73 1.51
C GLN A 316 -8.15 -12.54 1.10
N MET A 317 -7.19 -13.13 1.83
CA MET A 317 -5.76 -13.00 1.58
C MET A 317 -5.11 -14.36 1.34
N ASP A 318 -4.11 -14.39 0.46
CA ASP A 318 -3.27 -15.56 0.15
C ASP A 318 -2.10 -15.72 1.15
N GLY A 319 -2.05 -14.90 2.21
CA GLY A 319 -1.07 -14.91 3.30
C GLY A 319 -1.27 -13.69 4.20
N PHE A 320 -0.60 -13.66 5.35
CA PHE A 320 -0.92 -12.73 6.43
C PHE A 320 -0.01 -11.50 6.52
N GLY A 321 0.88 -11.32 5.54
CA GLY A 321 1.83 -10.20 5.51
C GLY A 321 3.11 -10.47 6.32
N ALA A 322 4.00 -9.49 6.30
CA ALA A 322 5.31 -9.57 6.96
C ALA A 322 5.55 -8.44 7.98
N ILE A 323 4.47 -7.90 8.52
CA ILE A 323 4.51 -6.88 9.58
C ILE A 323 3.90 -7.50 10.83
N LEU A 324 4.57 -7.35 11.97
CA LEU A 324 4.06 -7.70 13.29
C LEU A 324 3.97 -6.44 14.14
N CYS A 325 3.04 -6.41 15.08
CA CYS A 325 3.07 -5.45 16.18
C CYS A 325 3.14 -6.19 17.51
N VAL A 326 4.14 -5.84 18.30
CA VAL A 326 4.44 -6.48 19.57
C VAL A 326 4.35 -5.43 20.68
N THR A 327 3.44 -5.62 21.61
CA THR A 327 3.34 -4.81 22.83
C THR A 327 4.17 -5.49 23.91
N LEU A 328 5.20 -4.83 24.41
CA LEU A 328 6.07 -5.35 25.46
C LEU A 328 5.45 -5.10 26.85
N ASP A 329 5.68 -6.01 27.79
CA ASP A 329 5.30 -5.85 29.20
C ASP A 329 6.26 -4.90 29.92
N THR A 330 6.26 -3.64 29.50
CA THR A 330 7.11 -2.57 30.03
C THR A 330 6.51 -1.19 29.68
N ASP A 331 7.10 -0.14 30.23
CA ASP A 331 6.76 1.23 29.89
C ASP A 331 7.47 1.74 28.60
N ALA A 332 7.23 3.00 28.27
CA ALA A 332 7.84 3.65 27.11
C ALA A 332 9.38 3.68 27.17
N GLN A 333 9.97 3.79 28.38
CA GLN A 333 11.42 3.82 28.52
C GLN A 333 12.02 2.42 28.36
N GLY A 334 11.39 1.40 28.93
CA GLY A 334 11.80 0.01 28.71
C GLY A 334 11.75 -0.39 27.24
N ALA A 335 10.69 -0.01 26.53
CA ALA A 335 10.59 -0.26 25.10
C ALA A 335 11.71 0.45 24.30
N ARG A 336 12.10 1.69 24.68
CA ARG A 336 13.25 2.37 24.07
C ARG A 336 14.55 1.63 24.34
N ASN A 337 14.79 1.21 25.58
CA ASN A 337 16.00 0.48 25.94
C ASN A 337 16.14 -0.83 25.15
N VAL A 338 15.02 -1.55 24.94
CA VAL A 338 14.99 -2.74 24.07
C VAL A 338 15.42 -2.38 22.65
N VAL A 339 14.81 -1.36 22.05
CA VAL A 339 15.15 -0.94 20.67
C VAL A 339 16.61 -0.55 20.54
N GLU A 340 17.19 0.13 21.53
CA GLU A 340 18.60 0.54 21.56
C GLU A 340 19.57 -0.64 21.73
N ALA A 341 19.13 -1.75 22.33
CA ALA A 341 19.93 -2.94 22.57
C ALA A 341 19.98 -3.90 21.37
N LEU A 342 19.10 -3.75 20.39
CA LEU A 342 19.06 -4.57 19.19
C LEU A 342 20.34 -4.39 18.36
N LYS A 343 20.79 -5.46 17.72
CA LYS A 343 22.02 -5.49 16.91
C LYS A 343 21.75 -5.83 15.44
N LEU A 344 20.75 -6.64 15.19
CA LEU A 344 20.36 -7.07 13.85
C LEU A 344 19.15 -6.27 13.34
N TRP A 345 18.12 -6.14 14.17
CA TRP A 345 16.98 -5.28 13.82
C TRP A 345 17.40 -3.82 13.77
N THR A 346 17.16 -3.18 12.62
CA THR A 346 17.52 -1.77 12.42
C THR A 346 16.42 -0.85 12.95
N PRO A 347 16.70 0.01 13.96
CA PRO A 347 15.75 1.02 14.42
C PRO A 347 15.54 2.11 13.37
N ALA A 348 14.47 1.98 12.57
CA ALA A 348 14.16 2.93 11.50
C ALA A 348 12.66 3.00 11.23
N THR A 349 12.23 4.12 10.64
CA THR A 349 10.92 4.20 9.98
C THR A 349 10.97 3.47 8.63
N SER A 350 9.83 3.27 8.01
CA SER A 350 9.62 2.50 6.80
C SER A 350 9.40 1.00 7.08
N LEU A 351 9.32 0.19 6.01
CA LEU A 351 9.02 -1.24 6.08
C LEU A 351 9.17 -1.90 4.70
N GLY A 352 9.13 -3.24 4.67
CA GLY A 352 9.03 -4.01 3.43
C GLY A 352 10.33 -4.08 2.61
N GLY A 353 11.47 -3.74 3.23
CA GLY A 353 12.80 -4.01 2.69
C GLY A 353 13.24 -5.46 2.86
N VAL A 354 14.43 -5.79 2.33
CA VAL A 354 15.08 -7.08 2.59
C VAL A 354 15.56 -7.20 4.04
N GLU A 355 15.89 -6.07 4.66
CA GLU A 355 16.33 -5.95 6.05
C GLU A 355 15.15 -5.86 7.01
N SER A 356 15.33 -6.40 8.21
CA SER A 356 14.36 -6.29 9.31
C SER A 356 14.46 -4.95 10.03
N LEU A 357 13.32 -4.24 10.11
CA LEU A 357 13.22 -2.93 10.77
C LEU A 357 12.33 -3.01 12.01
N VAL A 358 12.67 -2.22 13.03
CA VAL A 358 11.86 -2.04 14.24
C VAL A 358 11.54 -0.57 14.48
N GLU A 359 10.31 -0.29 14.87
CA GLU A 359 9.87 1.07 15.17
C GLU A 359 8.93 1.09 16.37
N ARG A 360 9.31 1.81 17.45
CA ARG A 360 8.37 2.16 18.51
C ARG A 360 7.43 3.25 18.01
N ARG A 361 6.16 2.92 17.78
CA ARG A 361 5.22 3.82 17.09
C ARG A 361 4.92 5.11 17.86
N ARG A 362 4.72 5.04 19.17
CA ARG A 362 4.45 6.21 20.03
C ARG A 362 5.64 7.17 20.20
N ARG A 363 6.74 6.98 19.47
CA ARG A 363 7.78 8.02 19.35
C ARG A 363 7.30 9.23 18.53
N HIS A 364 6.26 9.07 17.72
CA HIS A 364 5.64 10.13 16.93
C HIS A 364 4.49 10.74 17.75
N GLY A 365 4.57 12.05 18.06
CA GLY A 365 3.62 12.73 18.95
C GLY A 365 2.20 12.89 18.41
N ASN A 366 1.93 12.52 17.17
CA ASN A 366 0.64 12.59 16.48
C ASN A 366 -0.03 11.21 16.29
N GLU A 367 0.58 10.13 16.79
CA GLU A 367 -0.10 8.84 16.85
C GLU A 367 -1.25 8.87 17.89
N PRO A 368 -2.37 8.16 17.61
CA PRO A 368 -3.49 8.08 18.55
C PRO A 368 -3.09 7.50 19.91
N ASP A 369 -3.73 7.98 20.98
CA ASP A 369 -3.50 7.47 22.36
C ASP A 369 -3.93 6.01 22.55
N SER A 370 -4.74 5.47 21.64
CA SER A 370 -5.12 4.05 21.60
C SER A 370 -3.95 3.11 21.26
N ILE A 371 -2.84 3.63 20.71
CA ILE A 371 -1.64 2.83 20.41
C ILE A 371 -0.81 2.72 21.70
N PRO A 372 -0.49 1.50 22.19
CA PRO A 372 0.31 1.30 23.38
C PRO A 372 1.69 1.98 23.32
N GLU A 373 2.15 2.54 24.45
CA GLU A 373 3.46 3.21 24.53
C GLU A 373 4.64 2.27 24.27
N SER A 374 4.49 0.99 24.64
CA SER A 374 5.51 -0.05 24.44
C SER A 374 5.36 -0.83 23.14
N LEU A 375 4.44 -0.42 22.25
CA LEU A 375 4.21 -1.11 20.96
C LEU A 375 5.41 -0.90 20.03
N LEU A 376 5.98 -2.01 19.58
CA LEU A 376 6.98 -2.11 18.54
C LEU A 376 6.33 -2.65 17.27
N ARG A 377 6.43 -1.93 16.17
CA ARG A 377 6.12 -2.46 14.85
C ARG A 377 7.38 -3.07 14.24
N LEU A 378 7.33 -4.34 13.92
CA LEU A 378 8.39 -5.12 13.32
C LEU A 378 8.08 -5.30 11.83
N SER A 379 8.93 -4.77 10.94
CA SER A 379 8.93 -5.10 9.52
C SER A 379 9.91 -6.23 9.30
N VAL A 380 9.40 -7.42 9.10
CA VAL A 380 10.22 -8.63 9.00
C VAL A 380 10.85 -8.73 7.63
N GLY A 381 12.17 -8.91 7.59
CA GLY A 381 12.96 -9.11 6.39
C GLY A 381 13.16 -10.58 6.04
N ILE A 382 14.20 -10.82 5.22
CA ILE A 382 14.50 -12.16 4.67
C ILE A 382 15.66 -12.87 5.34
N GLU A 383 16.17 -12.33 6.44
CA GLU A 383 17.28 -12.89 7.22
C GLU A 383 16.90 -14.28 7.80
N ASN A 384 17.83 -14.93 8.45
CA ASN A 384 17.56 -16.16 9.20
C ASN A 384 16.63 -15.86 10.38
N VAL A 385 15.53 -16.59 10.50
CA VAL A 385 14.49 -16.34 11.52
C VAL A 385 14.97 -16.57 12.95
N ASP A 386 15.89 -17.52 13.16
CA ASP A 386 16.44 -17.78 14.48
C ASP A 386 17.34 -16.64 14.94
N ASP A 387 18.12 -16.05 14.03
CA ASP A 387 18.95 -14.88 14.33
C ASP A 387 18.06 -13.66 14.70
N LEU A 388 16.97 -13.43 13.94
CA LEU A 388 16.01 -12.38 14.23
C LEU A 388 15.35 -12.54 15.62
N TYR A 389 14.90 -13.75 15.92
CA TYR A 389 14.30 -14.06 17.23
C TYR A 389 15.29 -13.90 18.38
N ASN A 390 16.50 -14.44 18.23
CA ASN A 390 17.53 -14.39 19.26
C ASN A 390 17.96 -12.95 19.57
N ASP A 391 18.06 -12.08 18.56
CA ASP A 391 18.39 -10.66 18.77
C ASP A 391 17.32 -9.95 19.62
N LEU A 392 16.02 -10.21 19.36
CA LEU A 392 14.92 -9.69 20.18
C LEU A 392 15.01 -10.20 21.64
N VAL A 393 15.19 -11.52 21.82
CA VAL A 393 15.24 -12.13 23.18
C VAL A 393 16.44 -11.63 23.97
N GLU A 394 17.60 -11.45 23.33
CA GLU A 394 18.76 -10.84 23.99
C GLU A 394 18.50 -9.38 24.37
N ALA A 395 17.85 -8.61 23.49
CA ALA A 395 17.51 -7.23 23.78
C ALA A 395 16.48 -7.10 24.91
N PHE A 396 15.56 -8.04 25.09
CA PHE A 396 14.61 -8.02 26.21
C PHE A 396 15.28 -8.10 27.60
N LYS A 397 16.50 -8.64 27.69
CA LYS A 397 17.24 -8.78 28.99
C LYS A 397 17.65 -7.44 29.61
N VAL A 398 17.70 -6.35 28.81
CA VAL A 398 18.13 -5.03 29.33
C VAL A 398 17.08 -4.36 30.22
N VAL A 399 15.85 -4.87 30.25
CA VAL A 399 14.72 -4.31 31.00
C VAL A 399 14.34 -5.18 32.19
N ARG A 400 14.97 -6.35 32.34
CA ARG A 400 14.74 -7.29 33.45
C ARG A 400 15.62 -6.99 34.66
#